data_9065d2048f5c8454d0faa3cd127b0dd8
#
_entry.id   9065d2048f5c8454d0faa3cd127b0dd8
#
_cell.length_a   1.000
_cell.length_b   1.000
_cell.length_c   1.000
_cell.angle_alpha   90.00
_cell.angle_beta   90.00
_cell.angle_gamma   90.00
#
_symmetry.space_group_name_H-M   'P 1'
#
loop_
_entity.id
_entity.type
_entity.pdbx_description
1 polymer ?
#
loop_
_entity_poly.entity_id
_entity_poly.type
_entity_poly.pdbx_seq_one_letter_code
_entity_poly.pdbx_strand_id
1 'polypeptide(L)'
;MLRRLRRLLGLLLISSLVQAEALPEVYIPELKNLQQDTDHANKQKLPLLIMFSAEHCPFCVTVKEEFLKPMRRSGHCVDKVLIRRVELDSRQVLRGFNGEKLPIRKLASRYNVFVTPTLVFIDAQGRQLTDPLVGISNVYYYGGYLDDAIDTALNAVRNEGPITSEF
;
A
#
# COMPACT_ATOMS: atom_id res chain seq x y z
N MET A 1 -53.88 -39.39 46.35
CA MET A 1 -53.57 -37.96 46.50
C MET A 1 -52.42 -37.58 45.55
N LEU A 2 -52.78 -36.91 44.46
CA LEU A 2 -51.90 -36.59 43.37
C LEU A 2 -51.09 -35.28 43.67
N ARG A 3 -49.80 -35.37 43.81
CA ARG A 3 -48.93 -34.16 43.74
C ARG A 3 -48.38 -34.02 42.31
N ARG A 4 -48.96 -33.09 41.61
CA ARG A 4 -48.53 -32.68 40.27
C ARG A 4 -47.21 -31.91 40.38
N LEU A 5 -46.11 -32.52 39.95
CA LEU A 5 -44.83 -31.89 39.81
C LEU A 5 -44.81 -31.11 38.48
N ARG A 6 -45.07 -29.84 38.53
CA ARG A 6 -44.92 -28.91 37.39
C ARG A 6 -43.42 -28.76 37.09
N ARG A 7 -42.94 -29.43 36.09
CA ARG A 7 -41.63 -29.17 35.50
C ARG A 7 -41.75 -27.88 34.67
N LEU A 8 -41.26 -26.79 35.21
CA LEU A 8 -40.98 -25.56 34.48
C LEU A 8 -39.79 -25.82 33.60
N LEU A 9 -40.02 -26.08 32.32
CA LEU A 9 -39.02 -26.16 31.30
C LEU A 9 -38.62 -24.69 30.95
N GLY A 10 -37.60 -24.19 31.60
CA GLY A 10 -37.02 -22.89 31.28
C GLY A 10 -36.27 -22.99 29.94
N LEU A 11 -36.87 -22.42 28.91
CA LEU A 11 -36.27 -22.28 27.61
C LEU A 11 -35.18 -21.18 27.73
N LEU A 12 -33.94 -21.61 27.94
CA LEU A 12 -32.76 -20.73 27.86
C LEU A 12 -32.54 -20.38 26.39
N LEU A 13 -33.07 -19.24 25.97
CA LEU A 13 -32.71 -18.59 24.72
C LEU A 13 -31.26 -18.08 24.86
N ILE A 14 -30.32 -18.90 24.41
CA ILE A 14 -28.94 -18.49 24.23
C ILE A 14 -28.92 -17.56 23.01
N SER A 15 -29.08 -16.27 23.24
CA SER A 15 -28.84 -15.26 22.22
C SER A 15 -27.34 -15.25 21.95
N SER A 16 -26.93 -15.95 20.90
CA SER A 16 -25.58 -15.83 20.37
C SER A 16 -25.41 -14.40 19.84
N LEU A 17 -24.80 -13.54 20.66
CA LEU A 17 -24.28 -12.26 20.20
C LEU A 17 -23.17 -12.58 19.20
N VAL A 18 -23.49 -12.55 17.92
CA VAL A 18 -22.50 -12.53 16.86
C VAL A 18 -21.79 -11.17 17.00
N GLN A 19 -20.69 -11.16 17.74
CA GLN A 19 -19.76 -10.04 17.70
C GLN A 19 -19.19 -9.99 16.29
N ALA A 20 -19.62 -9.02 15.51
CA ALA A 20 -18.93 -8.66 14.28
C ALA A 20 -17.54 -8.14 14.69
N GLU A 21 -16.53 -9.02 14.60
CA GLU A 21 -15.15 -8.61 14.76
C GLU A 21 -14.86 -7.55 13.68
N ALA A 22 -14.61 -6.33 14.13
CA ALA A 22 -14.17 -5.26 13.23
C ALA A 22 -12.87 -5.72 12.58
N LEU A 23 -12.82 -5.71 11.24
CA LEU A 23 -11.59 -6.03 10.51
C LEU A 23 -10.45 -5.12 11.02
N PRO A 24 -9.24 -5.66 11.20
CA PRO A 24 -8.12 -4.88 11.66
C PRO A 24 -7.91 -3.65 10.77
N GLU A 25 -7.71 -2.50 11.40
CA GLU A 25 -7.47 -1.26 10.66
C GLU A 25 -6.17 -1.39 9.88
N VAL A 26 -6.27 -1.28 8.56
CA VAL A 26 -5.12 -1.32 7.65
C VAL A 26 -4.77 0.10 7.26
N TYR A 27 -3.52 0.48 7.44
CA TYR A 27 -2.99 1.78 7.02
C TYR A 27 -1.91 1.62 5.94
N ILE A 28 -1.71 2.65 5.13
CA ILE A 28 -0.59 2.73 4.19
C ILE A 28 0.56 3.45 4.89
N PRO A 29 1.69 2.79 5.16
CA PRO A 29 2.79 3.38 5.89
C PRO A 29 3.38 4.59 5.16
N GLU A 30 3.78 5.60 5.93
CA GLU A 30 4.53 6.73 5.40
C GLU A 30 5.96 6.31 5.05
N LEU A 31 6.44 6.82 3.92
CA LEU A 31 7.86 6.77 3.57
C LEU A 31 8.62 7.76 4.45
N LYS A 32 9.56 7.26 5.25
CA LYS A 32 10.42 8.07 6.12
C LYS A 32 11.90 7.89 5.78
N ASN A 33 12.26 6.69 5.39
CA ASN A 33 13.64 6.31 5.09
C ASN A 33 13.66 5.48 3.79
N LEU A 34 13.99 6.15 2.70
CA LEU A 34 13.99 5.55 1.38
C LEU A 34 15.05 4.44 1.25
N GLN A 35 16.25 4.66 1.80
CA GLN A 35 17.29 3.65 1.83
C GLN A 35 16.81 2.36 2.53
N GLN A 36 16.24 2.49 3.72
CA GLN A 36 15.75 1.33 4.47
C GLN A 36 14.65 0.58 3.72
N ASP A 37 13.71 1.31 3.11
CA ASP A 37 12.59 0.69 2.38
C ASP A 37 13.05 0.04 1.07
N THR A 38 14.01 0.64 0.36
CA THR A 38 14.60 0.04 -0.84
C THR A 38 15.47 -1.18 -0.52
N ASP A 39 16.25 -1.12 0.56
CA ASP A 39 17.02 -2.28 1.04
C ASP A 39 16.11 -3.45 1.43
N HIS A 40 14.98 -3.14 2.09
CA HIS A 40 13.99 -4.14 2.45
C HIS A 40 13.33 -4.76 1.21
N ALA A 41 12.88 -3.93 0.27
CA ALA A 41 12.30 -4.35 -1.00
C ALA A 41 13.27 -5.22 -1.79
N ASN A 42 14.55 -4.82 -1.88
CA ASN A 42 15.58 -5.56 -2.58
C ASN A 42 15.81 -6.97 -2.01
N LYS A 43 15.88 -7.10 -0.69
CA LYS A 43 16.04 -8.42 -0.02
C LYS A 43 14.90 -9.38 -0.34
N GLN A 44 13.70 -8.86 -0.58
CA GLN A 44 12.51 -9.63 -0.90
C GLN A 44 12.25 -9.74 -2.41
N LYS A 45 13.08 -9.09 -3.23
CA LYS A 45 12.89 -8.97 -4.70
C LYS A 45 11.52 -8.40 -5.04
N LEU A 46 11.17 -7.29 -4.39
CA LEU A 46 9.92 -6.56 -4.58
C LEU A 46 10.20 -5.15 -5.13
N PRO A 47 9.31 -4.60 -5.97
CA PRO A 47 9.31 -3.18 -6.26
C PRO A 47 8.81 -2.39 -5.03
N LEU A 48 9.24 -1.13 -4.92
CA LEU A 48 8.69 -0.16 -3.99
C LEU A 48 7.69 0.73 -4.72
N LEU A 49 6.41 0.66 -4.33
CA LEU A 49 5.36 1.58 -4.77
C LEU A 49 5.34 2.78 -3.83
N ILE A 50 5.51 3.98 -4.38
CA ILE A 50 5.38 5.25 -3.66
C ILE A 50 4.12 5.95 -4.15
N MET A 51 3.13 6.09 -3.27
CA MET A 51 1.95 6.91 -3.52
C MET A 51 2.24 8.35 -3.10
N PHE A 52 2.29 9.25 -4.06
CA PHE A 52 2.31 10.70 -3.82
C PHE A 52 0.87 11.18 -3.62
N SER A 53 0.63 11.76 -2.47
CA SER A 53 -0.68 12.19 -1.96
C SER A 53 -0.63 13.66 -1.51
N ALA A 54 -1.76 14.25 -1.17
CA ALA A 54 -1.86 15.57 -0.55
C ALA A 54 -3.00 15.57 0.48
N GLU A 55 -2.96 16.49 1.45
CA GLU A 55 -3.91 16.53 2.57
C GLU A 55 -5.37 16.65 2.11
N HIS A 56 -5.64 17.54 1.15
CA HIS A 56 -7.00 17.82 0.64
C HIS A 56 -7.22 17.22 -0.76
N CYS A 57 -6.96 15.91 -0.93
CA CYS A 57 -7.04 15.22 -2.21
C CYS A 57 -8.09 14.10 -2.16
N PRO A 58 -9.34 14.33 -2.63
CA PRO A 58 -10.39 13.30 -2.62
C PRO A 58 -10.00 12.03 -3.37
N PHE A 59 -9.39 12.17 -4.55
CA PHE A 59 -8.93 11.01 -5.33
C PHE A 59 -7.80 10.24 -4.63
N CYS A 60 -6.99 10.90 -3.80
CA CYS A 60 -6.00 10.21 -2.97
C CYS A 60 -6.68 9.35 -1.90
N VAL A 61 -7.78 9.83 -1.33
CA VAL A 61 -8.61 9.05 -0.41
C VAL A 61 -9.16 7.82 -1.13
N THR A 62 -9.75 7.99 -2.32
CA THR A 62 -10.27 6.88 -3.13
C THR A 62 -9.19 5.83 -3.40
N VAL A 63 -8.01 6.23 -3.92
CA VAL A 63 -6.91 5.27 -4.18
C VAL A 63 -6.51 4.53 -2.91
N LYS A 64 -6.37 5.23 -1.81
CA LYS A 64 -5.96 4.66 -0.54
C LYS A 64 -7.01 3.69 0.03
N GLU A 65 -8.29 4.12 0.10
CA GLU A 65 -9.34 3.37 0.80
C GLU A 65 -9.92 2.23 -0.06
N GLU A 66 -10.09 2.46 -1.38
CA GLU A 66 -10.78 1.50 -2.24
C GLU A 66 -9.83 0.52 -2.95
N PHE A 67 -8.54 0.86 -3.07
CA PHE A 67 -7.56 0.01 -3.74
C PHE A 67 -6.42 -0.46 -2.82
N LEU A 68 -5.60 0.45 -2.29
CA LEU A 68 -4.38 0.05 -1.59
C LEU A 68 -4.64 -0.63 -0.24
N LYS A 69 -5.62 -0.15 0.55
CA LYS A 69 -5.97 -0.80 1.82
C LYS A 69 -6.59 -2.18 1.64
N PRO A 70 -7.57 -2.39 0.73
CA PRO A 70 -8.09 -3.73 0.44
C PRO A 70 -7.00 -4.71 -0.03
N MET A 71 -6.11 -4.28 -0.92
CA MET A 71 -4.99 -5.11 -1.37
C MET A 71 -4.09 -5.55 -0.20
N ARG A 72 -3.77 -4.63 0.71
CA ARG A 72 -2.99 -4.97 1.92
C ARG A 72 -3.76 -5.88 2.88
N ARG A 73 -5.06 -5.68 3.02
CA ARG A 73 -5.93 -6.48 3.92
C ARG A 73 -6.08 -7.90 3.44
N SER A 74 -6.25 -8.11 2.14
CA SER A 74 -6.38 -9.43 1.53
C SER A 74 -5.09 -10.24 1.53
N GLY A 75 -3.93 -9.60 1.79
CA GLY A 75 -2.62 -10.23 1.64
C GLY A 75 -2.16 -10.40 0.19
N HIS A 76 -3.01 -10.05 -0.79
CA HIS A 76 -2.76 -10.27 -2.22
C HIS A 76 -1.46 -9.63 -2.74
N CYS A 77 -0.99 -8.57 -2.08
CA CYS A 77 0.20 -7.82 -2.51
C CYS A 77 1.41 -7.96 -1.58
N VAL A 78 1.33 -8.75 -0.53
CA VAL A 78 2.40 -8.84 0.48
C VAL A 78 3.72 -9.31 -0.13
N ASP A 79 3.65 -10.21 -1.09
CA ASP A 79 4.77 -10.82 -1.81
C ASP A 79 4.99 -10.21 -3.20
N LYS A 80 4.27 -9.14 -3.55
CA LYS A 80 4.33 -8.50 -4.87
C LYS A 80 4.90 -7.09 -4.86
N VAL A 81 4.61 -6.31 -3.81
CA VAL A 81 5.00 -4.89 -3.75
C VAL A 81 5.10 -4.36 -2.34
N LEU A 82 6.12 -3.57 -2.06
CA LEU A 82 6.22 -2.79 -0.83
C LEU A 82 5.56 -1.44 -1.05
N ILE A 83 4.53 -1.10 -0.27
CA ILE A 83 3.74 0.12 -0.46
C ILE A 83 4.10 1.17 0.59
N ARG A 84 4.37 2.40 0.14
CA ARG A 84 4.60 3.60 0.96
C ARG A 84 3.83 4.79 0.40
N ARG A 85 3.53 5.78 1.27
CA ARG A 85 2.96 7.05 0.84
C ARG A 85 3.80 8.23 1.29
N VAL A 86 3.71 9.35 0.57
CA VAL A 86 4.26 10.66 0.93
C VAL A 86 3.22 11.74 0.66
N GLU A 87 3.24 12.81 1.45
CA GLU A 87 2.37 13.98 1.27
C GLU A 87 3.17 15.11 0.61
N LEU A 88 2.80 15.50 -0.63
CA LEU A 88 3.52 16.52 -1.40
C LEU A 88 3.53 17.91 -0.76
N ASP A 89 2.47 18.24 -0.05
CA ASP A 89 2.29 19.49 0.68
C ASP A 89 2.95 19.48 2.07
N SER A 90 3.46 18.34 2.50
CA SER A 90 4.22 18.21 3.74
C SER A 90 5.61 18.88 3.65
N ARG A 91 6.04 19.48 4.76
CA ARG A 91 7.44 19.97 4.92
C ARG A 91 8.40 18.87 5.38
N GLN A 92 7.97 17.63 5.38
CA GLN A 92 8.76 16.50 5.83
C GLN A 92 10.01 16.34 4.96
N VAL A 93 11.12 15.99 5.62
CA VAL A 93 12.39 15.65 4.99
C VAL A 93 12.62 14.15 5.23
N LEU A 94 12.77 13.40 4.15
CA LEU A 94 13.05 11.97 4.17
C LEU A 94 14.56 11.73 4.35
N ARG A 95 14.89 10.50 4.73
CA ARG A 95 16.22 9.95 4.49
C ARG A 95 16.26 9.39 3.08
N GLY A 96 17.16 9.89 2.23
CA GLY A 96 17.30 9.51 0.83
C GLY A 96 17.98 8.16 0.63
N PHE A 97 18.35 7.83 -0.62
CA PHE A 97 18.94 6.53 -0.99
C PHE A 97 20.31 6.27 -0.34
N ASN A 98 21.11 7.31 -0.15
CA ASN A 98 22.45 7.24 0.47
C ASN A 98 22.45 7.80 1.89
N GLY A 99 21.28 7.92 2.54
CA GLY A 99 21.14 8.45 3.88
C GLY A 99 21.11 9.98 3.97
N GLU A 100 21.18 10.70 2.85
CA GLU A 100 21.11 12.16 2.77
C GLU A 100 19.72 12.68 3.14
N LYS A 101 19.65 13.98 3.49
CA LYS A 101 18.37 14.67 3.69
C LYS A 101 17.70 14.93 2.34
N LEU A 102 16.53 14.33 2.12
CA LEU A 102 15.78 14.43 0.87
C LEU A 102 14.40 15.05 1.11
N PRO A 103 14.18 16.33 0.79
CA PRO A 103 12.85 16.94 0.81
C PRO A 103 11.90 16.20 -0.14
N ILE A 104 10.62 16.01 0.25
CA ILE A 104 9.62 15.31 -0.57
C ILE A 104 9.50 15.92 -1.97
N ARG A 105 9.56 17.25 -2.09
CA ARG A 105 9.51 17.93 -3.40
C ARG A 105 10.65 17.53 -4.33
N LYS A 106 11.86 17.27 -3.79
CA LYS A 106 12.98 16.77 -4.61
C LYS A 106 12.75 15.33 -5.06
N LEU A 107 12.16 14.49 -4.18
CA LEU A 107 11.76 13.14 -4.57
C LEU A 107 10.68 13.17 -5.66
N ALA A 108 9.66 14.01 -5.53
CA ALA A 108 8.62 14.19 -6.53
C ALA A 108 9.20 14.67 -7.87
N SER A 109 10.09 15.67 -7.86
CA SER A 109 10.76 16.16 -9.08
C SER A 109 11.59 15.08 -9.77
N ARG A 110 12.23 14.17 -9.01
CA ARG A 110 13.01 13.05 -9.57
C ARG A 110 12.15 12.14 -10.45
N TYR A 111 10.87 11.97 -10.10
CA TYR A 111 9.92 11.12 -10.82
C TYR A 111 8.89 11.90 -11.63
N ASN A 112 9.13 13.20 -11.87
CA ASN A 112 8.22 14.09 -12.62
C ASN A 112 6.79 14.10 -12.06
N VAL A 113 6.65 14.02 -10.73
CA VAL A 113 5.34 14.05 -10.07
C VAL A 113 4.94 15.48 -9.77
N PHE A 114 3.85 15.95 -10.39
CA PHE A 114 3.32 17.31 -10.27
C PHE A 114 1.87 17.35 -9.77
N VAL A 115 1.17 16.21 -9.80
CA VAL A 115 -0.24 16.07 -9.39
C VAL A 115 -0.42 14.89 -8.45
N THR A 116 -1.54 14.87 -7.72
CA THR A 116 -1.92 13.80 -6.79
C THR A 116 -3.32 13.26 -7.08
N PRO A 117 -3.57 11.98 -6.87
CA PRO A 117 -2.61 10.94 -6.55
C PRO A 117 -1.69 10.61 -7.74
N THR A 118 -0.44 10.28 -7.49
CA THR A 118 0.44 9.65 -8.47
C THR A 118 1.14 8.47 -7.80
N LEU A 119 1.10 7.31 -8.44
CA LEU A 119 1.78 6.10 -7.98
C LEU A 119 3.00 5.86 -8.86
N VAL A 120 4.17 5.73 -8.23
CA VAL A 120 5.44 5.46 -8.91
C VAL A 120 6.01 4.15 -8.38
N PHE A 121 6.45 3.29 -9.28
CA PHE A 121 7.10 2.01 -8.96
C PHE A 121 8.60 2.12 -9.22
N ILE A 122 9.39 1.81 -8.20
CA ILE A 122 10.86 1.90 -8.29
C ILE A 122 11.53 0.63 -7.80
N ASP A 123 12.76 0.41 -8.28
CA ASP A 123 13.64 -0.62 -7.75
C ASP A 123 14.49 -0.12 -6.56
N ALA A 124 15.40 -0.97 -6.11
CA ALA A 124 16.30 -0.65 -4.99
C ALA A 124 17.29 0.47 -5.31
N GLN A 125 17.58 0.74 -6.58
CA GLN A 125 18.46 1.81 -7.06
C GLN A 125 17.70 3.11 -7.33
N GLY A 126 16.38 3.09 -7.18
CA GLY A 126 15.51 4.23 -7.46
C GLY A 126 15.24 4.44 -8.95
N ARG A 127 15.41 3.41 -9.78
CA ARG A 127 14.99 3.46 -11.20
C ARG A 127 13.49 3.21 -11.26
N GLN A 128 12.80 3.98 -12.08
CA GLN A 128 11.37 3.79 -12.33
C GLN A 128 11.17 2.53 -13.19
N LEU A 129 10.23 1.67 -12.79
CA LEU A 129 10.00 0.35 -13.39
C LEU A 129 8.85 0.32 -14.40
N THR A 130 7.90 1.24 -14.25
CA THR A 130 6.71 1.35 -15.12
C THR A 130 6.38 2.81 -15.34
N ASP A 131 5.51 3.10 -16.30
CA ASP A 131 4.86 4.41 -16.34
C ASP A 131 4.10 4.66 -15.04
N PRO A 132 4.09 5.91 -14.53
CA PRO A 132 3.38 6.23 -13.29
C PRO A 132 1.86 6.19 -13.52
N LEU A 133 1.12 5.75 -12.52
CA LEU A 133 -0.33 5.89 -12.52
C LEU A 133 -0.69 7.28 -12.00
N VAL A 134 -1.16 8.15 -12.89
CA VAL A 134 -1.44 9.56 -12.60
C VAL A 134 -2.94 9.79 -12.48
N GLY A 135 -3.40 10.25 -11.31
CA GLY A 135 -4.81 10.50 -11.05
C GLY A 135 -5.66 9.22 -11.08
N ILE A 136 -6.97 9.40 -11.23
CA ILE A 136 -7.94 8.35 -11.52
C ILE A 136 -8.73 8.78 -12.74
N SER A 137 -8.46 8.16 -13.90
CA SER A 137 -9.21 8.42 -15.11
C SER A 137 -10.56 7.69 -15.12
N ASN A 138 -10.60 6.48 -14.58
CA ASN A 138 -11.81 5.67 -14.46
C ASN A 138 -11.67 4.71 -13.26
N VAL A 139 -12.52 4.89 -12.25
CA VAL A 139 -12.51 4.08 -11.02
C VAL A 139 -12.75 2.60 -11.29
N TYR A 140 -13.62 2.27 -12.26
CA TYR A 140 -13.96 0.87 -12.55
C TYR A 140 -12.79 0.04 -13.11
N TYR A 141 -11.88 0.69 -13.82
CA TYR A 141 -10.71 0.02 -14.42
C TYR A 141 -9.42 0.24 -13.63
N TYR A 142 -9.43 1.15 -12.66
CA TYR A 142 -8.21 1.54 -11.92
C TYR A 142 -7.54 0.37 -11.22
N GLY A 143 -8.32 -0.55 -10.63
CA GLY A 143 -7.79 -1.76 -10.00
C GLY A 143 -7.00 -2.61 -10.98
N GLY A 144 -7.51 -2.83 -12.20
CA GLY A 144 -6.80 -3.57 -13.24
C GLY A 144 -5.48 -2.90 -13.65
N TYR A 145 -5.49 -1.56 -13.87
CA TYR A 145 -4.24 -0.84 -14.17
C TYR A 145 -3.22 -0.91 -13.04
N LEU A 146 -3.68 -0.90 -11.79
CA LEU A 146 -2.81 -1.03 -10.63
C LEU A 146 -2.20 -2.43 -10.54
N ASP A 147 -2.99 -3.48 -10.76
CA ASP A 147 -2.53 -4.87 -10.77
C ASP A 147 -1.50 -5.10 -11.91
N ASP A 148 -1.78 -4.62 -13.11
CA ASP A 148 -0.88 -4.70 -14.27
C ASP A 148 0.46 -3.99 -14.01
N ALA A 149 0.40 -2.79 -13.38
CA ALA A 149 1.61 -2.04 -13.04
C ALA A 149 2.43 -2.75 -11.96
N ILE A 150 1.79 -3.35 -10.95
CA ILE A 150 2.44 -4.15 -9.92
C ILE A 150 3.13 -5.36 -10.54
N ASP A 151 2.43 -6.12 -11.38
CA ASP A 151 2.97 -7.33 -11.99
C ASP A 151 4.11 -6.99 -12.97
N THR A 152 4.00 -5.90 -13.72
CA THR A 152 5.08 -5.40 -14.59
C THR A 152 6.31 -5.02 -13.78
N ALA A 153 6.14 -4.24 -12.72
CA ALA A 153 7.24 -3.81 -11.85
C ALA A 153 7.90 -5.01 -11.14
N LEU A 154 7.10 -5.96 -10.66
CA LEU A 154 7.59 -7.18 -10.02
C LEU A 154 8.41 -8.04 -10.98
N ASN A 155 7.94 -8.22 -12.21
CA ASN A 155 8.66 -8.95 -13.24
C ASN A 155 10.00 -8.27 -13.58
N ALA A 156 10.03 -6.94 -13.66
CA ALA A 156 11.27 -6.20 -13.90
C ALA A 156 12.29 -6.44 -12.79
N VAL A 157 11.88 -6.35 -11.50
CA VAL A 157 12.78 -6.60 -10.36
C VAL A 157 13.28 -8.06 -10.30
N ARG A 158 12.44 -9.02 -10.66
CA ARG A 158 12.78 -10.45 -10.56
C ARG A 158 13.60 -10.96 -11.74
N ASN A 159 13.41 -10.40 -12.93
CA ASN A 159 14.09 -10.81 -14.16
C ASN A 159 15.41 -10.06 -14.39
N GLU A 160 15.55 -8.85 -13.88
CA GLU A 160 16.84 -8.18 -13.80
C GLU A 160 17.61 -8.82 -12.63
N GLY A 161 18.44 -9.83 -12.90
CA GLY A 161 19.38 -10.39 -11.93
C GLY A 161 20.27 -9.28 -11.33
N PRO A 162 21.05 -9.57 -10.25
CA PRO A 162 21.92 -8.56 -9.66
C PRO A 162 22.80 -7.99 -10.79
N ILE A 163 22.69 -6.66 -10.99
CA ILE A 163 23.60 -5.96 -11.89
C ILE A 163 24.98 -6.12 -11.26
N THR A 164 25.75 -7.10 -11.72
CA THR A 164 27.19 -7.13 -11.46
C THR A 164 27.72 -5.88 -12.13
N SER A 165 28.07 -4.90 -11.31
CA SER A 165 28.87 -3.76 -11.77
C SER A 165 30.20 -4.30 -12.26
N GLU A 166 30.30 -4.57 -13.54
CA GLU A 166 31.59 -4.65 -14.20
C GLU A 166 32.11 -3.21 -14.32
N PHE A 167 33.05 -2.89 -13.44
CA PHE A 167 34.00 -1.79 -13.59
C PHE A 167 35.38 -2.34 -13.90
#